data_8edbcf09e500ab46367e3e1c890ab2c5
#
_entry.id   8edbcf09e500ab46367e3e1c890ab2c5
#
_cell.length_a   1.000
_cell.length_b   1.000
_cell.length_c   1.000
_cell.angle_alpha   90.00
_cell.angle_beta   90.00
_cell.angle_gamma   90.00
#
_symmetry.space_group_name_H-M   'P 1'
#
loop_
_entity.id
_entity.type
_entity.pdbx_description
1 polymer ?
#
loop_
_entity_poly.entity_id
_entity_poly.type
_entity_poly.pdbx_seq_one_letter_code
_entity_poly.pdbx_strand_id
1 'polypeptide(L)'
;SPMVAGLALLPCAVAAFAVLVLQRSVLTAAAFALATALCLWALAIFSPVLPDQLGRAVSDAIILELLVGFVVFPGILFVEETNRAGGRNALVHAIQSLSLAPPRAVILVATGIGVMMESLTGYGVSMFVTVPLLLQIVTRGRAIFLTLIGMSLMSWGALSISALLGAELADLPPPVLADAILYSSGPIAAVLPLFCLPFVPGSTWR
;
A
#
# COMPACT_ATOMS: atom_id res chain seq x y z
N SER A 1 17.34 18.62 -15.10
CA SER A 1 16.61 18.50 -16.39
C SER A 1 15.56 17.39 -16.30
N PRO A 2 14.46 17.45 -17.05
CA PRO A 2 13.42 16.40 -17.02
C PRO A 2 13.95 15.00 -17.38
N MET A 3 15.00 14.93 -18.18
CA MET A 3 15.68 13.70 -18.54
C MET A 3 16.35 13.03 -17.32
N VAL A 4 16.98 13.81 -16.44
CA VAL A 4 17.60 13.30 -15.21
C VAL A 4 16.53 12.78 -14.24
N ALA A 5 15.40 13.48 -14.13
CA ALA A 5 14.27 13.02 -13.32
C ALA A 5 13.69 11.68 -13.86
N GLY A 6 13.59 11.54 -15.18
CA GLY A 6 13.17 10.29 -15.81
C GLY A 6 14.13 9.13 -15.53
N LEU A 7 15.43 9.38 -15.60
CA LEU A 7 16.45 8.37 -15.28
C LEU A 7 16.45 7.96 -13.81
N ALA A 8 16.10 8.86 -12.90
CA ALA A 8 15.95 8.53 -11.46
C ALA A 8 14.82 7.53 -11.19
N LEU A 9 13.79 7.49 -12.04
CA LEU A 9 12.68 6.55 -11.94
C LEU A 9 12.98 5.18 -12.59
N LEU A 10 14.08 5.06 -13.34
CA LEU A 10 14.40 3.85 -14.08
C LEU A 10 14.51 2.59 -13.19
N PRO A 11 15.12 2.61 -12.00
CA PRO A 11 15.15 1.44 -11.12
C PRO A 11 13.74 0.96 -10.73
N CYS A 12 12.83 1.88 -10.43
CA CYS A 12 11.44 1.55 -10.11
C CYS A 12 10.71 0.97 -11.34
N ALA A 13 10.93 1.53 -12.52
CA ALA A 13 10.35 1.03 -13.77
C ALA A 13 10.86 -0.38 -14.10
N VAL A 14 12.15 -0.66 -13.88
CA VAL A 14 12.77 -1.99 -14.06
C VAL A 14 12.16 -2.99 -13.07
N ALA A 15 11.99 -2.63 -11.79
CA ALA A 15 11.32 -3.49 -10.82
C ALA A 15 9.89 -3.82 -11.24
N ALA A 16 9.11 -2.80 -11.60
CA ALA A 16 7.74 -2.97 -12.07
C ALA A 16 7.67 -3.87 -13.32
N PHE A 17 8.54 -3.65 -14.29
CA PHE A 17 8.63 -4.47 -15.49
C PHE A 17 8.99 -5.94 -15.17
N ALA A 18 9.95 -6.16 -14.27
CA ALA A 18 10.35 -7.50 -13.85
C ALA A 18 9.22 -8.28 -13.19
N VAL A 19 8.39 -7.63 -12.37
CA VAL A 19 7.23 -8.26 -11.71
C VAL A 19 6.08 -8.43 -12.69
N LEU A 20 5.69 -7.38 -13.41
CA LEU A 20 4.45 -7.35 -14.19
C LEU A 20 4.58 -8.07 -15.53
N VAL A 21 5.71 -7.92 -16.20
CA VAL A 21 5.92 -8.48 -17.54
C VAL A 21 6.71 -9.78 -17.50
N LEU A 22 7.86 -9.78 -16.79
CA LEU A 22 8.71 -10.96 -16.70
C LEU A 22 8.23 -11.97 -15.65
N GLN A 23 7.20 -11.63 -14.85
CA GLN A 23 6.60 -12.48 -13.81
C GLN A 23 7.66 -13.06 -12.85
N ARG A 24 8.71 -12.27 -12.57
CA ARG A 24 9.78 -12.65 -11.63
C ARG A 24 9.37 -12.39 -10.20
N SER A 25 10.05 -13.07 -9.26
CA SER A 25 9.81 -12.84 -7.84
C SER A 25 10.16 -11.39 -7.45
N VAL A 26 9.50 -10.89 -6.42
CA VAL A 26 9.74 -9.53 -5.89
C VAL A 26 11.20 -9.34 -5.51
N LEU A 27 11.84 -10.37 -4.93
CA LEU A 27 13.26 -10.33 -4.58
C LEU A 27 14.17 -10.16 -5.82
N THR A 28 13.86 -10.89 -6.90
CA THR A 28 14.61 -10.76 -8.16
C THR A 28 14.40 -9.38 -8.80
N ALA A 29 13.19 -8.86 -8.73
CA ALA A 29 12.87 -7.52 -9.22
C ALA A 29 13.61 -6.42 -8.43
N ALA A 30 13.66 -6.56 -7.10
CA ALA A 30 14.43 -5.67 -6.23
C ALA A 30 15.93 -5.72 -6.55
N ALA A 31 16.49 -6.92 -6.81
CA ALA A 31 17.89 -7.07 -7.22
C ALA A 31 18.17 -6.37 -8.57
N PHE A 32 17.26 -6.46 -9.54
CA PHE A 32 17.40 -5.74 -10.82
C PHE A 32 17.31 -4.23 -10.65
N ALA A 33 16.40 -3.75 -9.78
CA ALA A 33 16.29 -2.33 -9.47
C ALA A 33 17.58 -1.81 -8.81
N LEU A 34 18.12 -2.54 -7.84
CA LEU A 34 19.37 -2.20 -7.18
C LEU A 34 20.54 -2.19 -8.18
N ALA A 35 20.66 -3.23 -9.00
CA ALA A 35 21.69 -3.28 -10.05
C ALA A 35 21.59 -2.09 -11.00
N THR A 36 20.36 -1.72 -11.42
CA THR A 36 20.14 -0.56 -12.27
C THR A 36 20.55 0.74 -11.59
N ALA A 37 20.20 0.91 -10.31
CA ALA A 37 20.59 2.09 -9.54
C ALA A 37 22.12 2.19 -9.40
N LEU A 38 22.81 1.08 -9.11
CA LEU A 38 24.28 1.01 -9.02
C LEU A 38 24.94 1.32 -10.39
N CYS A 39 24.38 0.82 -11.48
CA CYS A 39 24.87 1.13 -12.83
C CYS A 39 24.74 2.62 -13.15
N LEU A 40 23.58 3.23 -12.85
CA LEU A 40 23.36 4.66 -13.05
C LEU A 40 24.33 5.52 -12.22
N TRP A 41 24.61 5.08 -10.99
CA TRP A 41 25.59 5.72 -10.13
C TRP A 41 27.01 5.57 -10.68
N ALA A 42 27.43 4.37 -11.09
CA ALA A 42 28.76 4.10 -11.64
C ALA A 42 29.04 4.85 -12.96
N LEU A 43 28.00 5.08 -13.77
CA LEU A 43 28.08 5.86 -15.00
C LEU A 43 28.14 7.38 -14.76
N ALA A 44 28.15 7.82 -13.49
CA ALA A 44 28.18 9.23 -13.09
C ALA A 44 27.11 10.10 -13.78
N ILE A 45 25.95 9.51 -14.09
CA ILE A 45 24.82 10.21 -14.73
C ILE A 45 24.25 11.27 -13.79
N PHE A 46 24.34 11.02 -12.50
CA PHE A 46 24.02 11.97 -11.42
C PHE A 46 25.30 12.64 -10.91
N SER A 47 25.16 13.73 -10.19
CA SER A 47 26.30 14.40 -9.55
C SER A 47 27.11 13.40 -8.74
N PRO A 48 28.46 13.46 -8.77
CA PRO A 48 29.29 12.55 -8.00
C PRO A 48 28.94 12.66 -6.51
N VAL A 49 28.58 11.54 -5.91
CA VAL A 49 28.27 11.45 -4.50
C VAL A 49 29.59 11.39 -3.71
N LEU A 50 29.83 12.34 -2.85
CA LEU A 50 31.00 12.35 -1.98
C LEU A 50 30.91 11.15 -1.00
N PRO A 51 32.03 10.55 -0.58
CA PRO A 51 32.05 9.42 0.36
C PRO A 51 31.22 9.68 1.63
N ASP A 52 31.28 10.90 2.18
CA ASP A 52 30.50 11.29 3.36
C ASP A 52 29.01 11.30 3.09
N GLN A 53 28.58 11.72 1.90
CA GLN A 53 27.18 11.71 1.48
C GLN A 53 26.70 10.27 1.28
N LEU A 54 27.54 9.39 0.73
CA LEU A 54 27.21 7.97 0.58
C LEU A 54 27.02 7.31 1.95
N GLY A 55 27.92 7.58 2.90
CA GLY A 55 27.80 7.09 4.27
C GLY A 55 26.49 7.50 4.94
N ARG A 56 26.10 8.78 4.82
CA ARG A 56 24.81 9.29 5.32
C ARG A 56 23.64 8.61 4.63
N ALA A 57 23.64 8.55 3.30
CA ALA A 57 22.56 7.94 2.54
C ALA A 57 22.33 6.45 2.90
N VAL A 58 23.41 5.70 3.13
CA VAL A 58 23.33 4.31 3.59
C VAL A 58 22.78 4.23 5.01
N SER A 59 23.23 5.10 5.91
CA SER A 59 22.72 5.16 7.28
C SER A 59 21.22 5.49 7.30
N ASP A 60 20.80 6.50 6.55
CA ASP A 60 19.41 6.92 6.45
C ASP A 60 18.53 5.80 5.84
N ALA A 61 19.04 5.10 4.81
CA ALA A 61 18.35 3.95 4.21
C ALA A 61 18.17 2.81 5.21
N ILE A 62 19.19 2.50 6.04
CA ILE A 62 19.09 1.47 7.08
C ILE A 62 18.07 1.86 8.15
N ILE A 63 18.10 3.11 8.61
CA ILE A 63 17.16 3.62 9.61
C ILE A 63 15.72 3.53 9.05
N LEU A 64 15.54 3.91 7.80
CA LEU A 64 14.26 3.85 7.11
C LEU A 64 13.74 2.40 7.01
N GLU A 65 14.60 1.46 6.57
CA GLU A 65 14.26 0.05 6.46
C GLU A 65 13.88 -0.56 7.82
N LEU A 66 14.64 -0.22 8.86
CA LEU A 66 14.32 -0.64 10.23
C LEU A 66 12.96 -0.09 10.68
N LEU A 67 12.69 1.19 10.41
CA LEU A 67 11.42 1.83 10.78
C LEU A 67 10.24 1.16 10.07
N VAL A 68 10.35 0.89 8.77
CA VAL A 68 9.35 0.14 8.00
C VAL A 68 9.20 -1.28 8.57
N GLY A 69 10.31 -1.98 8.82
CA GLY A 69 10.31 -3.32 9.38
C GLY A 69 9.62 -3.40 10.75
N PHE A 70 9.89 -2.42 11.61
CA PHE A 70 9.25 -2.34 12.95
C PHE A 70 7.74 -2.11 12.90
N VAL A 71 7.19 -1.62 11.80
CA VAL A 71 5.72 -1.50 11.63
C VAL A 71 5.13 -2.70 10.92
N VAL A 72 5.75 -3.11 9.81
CA VAL A 72 5.23 -4.21 8.99
C VAL A 72 5.28 -5.55 9.73
N PHE A 73 6.38 -5.84 10.41
CA PHE A 73 6.56 -7.13 11.10
C PHE A 73 5.55 -7.35 12.23
N PRO A 74 5.37 -6.42 13.19
CA PRO A 74 4.31 -6.56 14.18
C PRO A 74 2.90 -6.58 13.58
N GLY A 75 2.65 -5.83 12.50
CA GLY A 75 1.38 -5.85 11.79
C GLY A 75 1.06 -7.24 11.22
N ILE A 76 2.03 -7.89 10.58
CA ILE A 76 1.85 -9.26 10.07
C ILE A 76 1.65 -10.25 11.22
N LEU A 77 2.44 -10.15 12.29
CA LEU A 77 2.27 -11.00 13.48
C LEU A 77 0.88 -10.82 14.10
N PHE A 78 0.42 -9.58 14.24
CA PHE A 78 -0.92 -9.29 14.76
C PHE A 78 -2.02 -9.97 13.93
N VAL A 79 -1.93 -9.87 12.60
CA VAL A 79 -2.89 -10.52 11.69
C VAL A 79 -2.82 -12.05 11.81
N GLU A 80 -1.60 -12.61 11.86
CA GLU A 80 -1.41 -14.05 11.97
C GLU A 80 -1.94 -14.59 13.30
N GLU A 81 -1.63 -13.94 14.43
CA GLU A 81 -2.14 -14.34 15.74
C GLU A 81 -3.67 -14.16 15.85
N THR A 82 -4.20 -13.08 15.28
CA THR A 82 -5.65 -12.87 15.21
C THR A 82 -6.33 -13.97 14.39
N ASN A 83 -5.74 -14.38 13.28
CA ASN A 83 -6.26 -15.48 12.46
C ASN A 83 -6.21 -16.82 13.21
N ARG A 84 -5.11 -17.12 13.92
CA ARG A 84 -4.96 -18.33 14.75
C ARG A 84 -5.98 -18.37 15.90
N ALA A 85 -6.25 -17.23 16.51
CA ALA A 85 -7.26 -17.07 17.55
C ALA A 85 -8.71 -17.13 17.03
N GLY A 86 -8.93 -17.36 15.73
CA GLY A 86 -10.25 -17.41 15.14
C GLY A 86 -10.87 -16.05 14.83
N GLY A 87 -10.11 -14.96 14.93
CA GLY A 87 -10.58 -13.60 14.69
C GLY A 87 -11.15 -13.39 13.29
N ARG A 88 -10.61 -14.08 12.29
CA ARG A 88 -11.17 -14.08 10.94
C ARG A 88 -12.61 -14.60 10.91
N ASN A 89 -12.88 -15.73 11.59
CA ASN A 89 -14.21 -16.32 11.65
C ASN A 89 -15.16 -15.41 12.43
N ALA A 90 -14.70 -14.84 13.55
CA ALA A 90 -15.46 -13.89 14.34
C ALA A 90 -15.86 -12.66 13.50
N LEU A 91 -14.94 -12.13 12.71
CA LEU A 91 -15.21 -10.99 11.82
C LEU A 91 -16.19 -11.34 10.71
N VAL A 92 -16.06 -12.54 10.11
CA VAL A 92 -17.02 -13.06 9.12
C VAL A 92 -18.42 -13.16 9.75
N HIS A 93 -18.53 -13.77 10.93
CA HIS A 93 -19.81 -13.87 11.63
C HIS A 93 -20.40 -12.50 11.98
N ALA A 94 -19.57 -11.56 12.41
CA ALA A 94 -20.00 -10.18 12.68
C ALA A 94 -20.57 -9.50 11.42
N ILE A 95 -19.92 -9.65 10.27
CA ILE A 95 -20.42 -9.10 8.99
C ILE A 95 -21.73 -9.80 8.58
N GLN A 96 -21.80 -11.12 8.72
CA GLN A 96 -23.01 -11.89 8.39
C GLN A 96 -24.19 -11.54 9.31
N SER A 97 -23.95 -11.29 10.59
CA SER A 97 -25.00 -10.90 11.56
C SER A 97 -25.62 -9.55 11.22
N LEU A 98 -24.91 -8.67 10.49
CA LEU A 98 -25.46 -7.41 10.01
C LEU A 98 -26.50 -7.59 8.90
N SER A 99 -26.66 -8.81 8.37
CA SER A 99 -27.62 -9.15 7.30
C SER A 99 -27.60 -8.15 6.13
N LEU A 100 -26.41 -7.66 5.78
CA LEU A 100 -26.25 -6.68 4.73
C LEU A 100 -26.45 -7.30 3.34
N ALA A 101 -27.11 -6.56 2.44
CA ALA A 101 -27.07 -6.92 1.03
C ALA A 101 -25.63 -6.98 0.52
N PRO A 102 -25.29 -7.91 -0.42
CA PRO A 102 -23.94 -8.10 -0.92
C PRO A 102 -23.19 -6.81 -1.32
N PRO A 103 -23.82 -5.81 -1.98
CA PRO A 103 -23.18 -4.54 -2.27
C PRO A 103 -22.70 -3.81 -1.02
N ARG A 104 -23.53 -3.75 0.00
CA ARG A 104 -23.21 -3.06 1.26
C ARG A 104 -22.10 -3.79 2.03
N ALA A 105 -22.12 -5.12 2.02
CA ALA A 105 -21.08 -5.92 2.64
C ALA A 105 -19.71 -5.70 1.95
N VAL A 106 -19.68 -5.65 0.61
CA VAL A 106 -18.45 -5.36 -0.15
C VAL A 106 -17.92 -3.97 0.18
N ILE A 107 -18.78 -2.94 0.18
CA ILE A 107 -18.38 -1.58 0.52
C ILE A 107 -17.85 -1.54 1.96
N LEU A 108 -18.55 -2.13 2.92
CA LEU A 108 -18.13 -2.17 4.31
C LEU A 108 -16.74 -2.81 4.45
N VAL A 109 -16.50 -3.94 3.78
CA VAL A 109 -15.22 -4.63 3.89
C VAL A 109 -14.11 -3.86 3.15
N ALA A 110 -14.34 -3.41 1.93
CA ALA A 110 -13.32 -2.77 1.11
C ALA A 110 -12.94 -1.37 1.62
N THR A 111 -13.93 -0.54 1.93
CA THR A 111 -13.71 0.88 2.26
C THR A 111 -13.82 1.20 3.75
N GLY A 112 -14.42 0.32 4.53
CA GLY A 112 -14.53 0.45 5.98
C GLY A 112 -13.45 -0.36 6.71
N ILE A 113 -13.61 -1.68 6.75
CA ILE A 113 -12.70 -2.57 7.50
C ILE A 113 -11.28 -2.50 6.91
N GLY A 114 -11.15 -2.49 5.58
CA GLY A 114 -9.86 -2.41 4.91
C GLY A 114 -9.09 -1.16 5.30
N VAL A 115 -9.73 0.01 5.23
CA VAL A 115 -9.12 1.30 5.60
C VAL A 115 -8.81 1.35 7.09
N MET A 116 -9.72 0.86 7.95
CA MET A 116 -9.47 0.80 9.39
C MET A 116 -8.27 -0.08 9.73
N MET A 117 -8.17 -1.27 9.13
CA MET A 117 -7.04 -2.17 9.34
C MET A 117 -5.74 -1.56 8.81
N GLU A 118 -5.78 -0.91 7.65
CA GLU A 118 -4.61 -0.23 7.08
C GLU A 118 -4.14 0.92 7.96
N SER A 119 -5.07 1.68 8.55
CA SER A 119 -4.73 2.76 9.50
C SER A 119 -4.06 2.26 10.77
N LEU A 120 -4.33 1.01 11.18
CA LEU A 120 -3.76 0.40 12.37
C LEU A 120 -2.43 -0.32 12.08
N THR A 121 -2.33 -0.96 10.93
CA THR A 121 -1.20 -1.87 10.63
C THR A 121 -0.21 -1.27 9.61
N GLY A 122 -0.70 -0.41 8.73
CA GLY A 122 0.10 0.21 7.67
C GLY A 122 0.63 -0.74 6.59
N TYR A 123 1.22 -0.18 5.55
CA TYR A 123 2.00 -0.87 4.50
C TYR A 123 1.33 -2.08 3.82
N GLY A 124 -0.01 -2.04 3.65
CA GLY A 124 -0.71 -3.11 2.93
C GLY A 124 -1.00 -4.37 3.75
N VAL A 125 -0.71 -4.37 5.04
CA VAL A 125 -1.02 -5.50 5.93
C VAL A 125 -2.53 -5.78 5.97
N SER A 126 -3.35 -4.77 5.78
CA SER A 126 -4.81 -4.90 5.67
C SER A 126 -5.27 -5.90 4.60
N MET A 127 -4.46 -6.11 3.53
CA MET A 127 -4.79 -7.09 2.49
C MET A 127 -4.92 -8.51 3.02
N PHE A 128 -4.15 -8.87 4.05
CA PHE A 128 -4.22 -10.21 4.68
C PHE A 128 -5.55 -10.44 5.41
N VAL A 129 -6.29 -9.39 5.72
CA VAL A 129 -7.62 -9.44 6.33
C VAL A 129 -8.71 -9.25 5.28
N THR A 130 -8.61 -8.22 4.46
CA THR A 130 -9.68 -7.81 3.53
C THR A 130 -9.84 -8.76 2.34
N VAL A 131 -8.76 -9.27 1.76
CA VAL A 131 -8.86 -10.21 0.63
C VAL A 131 -9.59 -11.49 1.04
N PRO A 132 -9.22 -12.18 2.14
CA PRO A 132 -9.95 -13.36 2.59
C PRO A 132 -11.43 -13.13 2.92
N LEU A 133 -11.79 -11.93 3.43
CA LEU A 133 -13.18 -11.58 3.70
C LEU A 133 -13.96 -11.38 2.39
N LEU A 134 -13.39 -10.66 1.45
CA LEU A 134 -14.01 -10.41 0.13
C LEU A 134 -14.15 -11.67 -0.70
N LEU A 135 -13.21 -12.64 -0.58
CA LEU A 135 -13.29 -13.92 -1.27
C LEU A 135 -14.54 -14.74 -0.93
N GLN A 136 -15.21 -14.44 0.16
CA GLN A 136 -16.47 -15.09 0.54
C GLN A 136 -17.68 -14.51 -0.20
N ILE A 137 -17.53 -13.31 -0.79
CA ILE A 137 -18.61 -12.56 -1.45
C ILE A 137 -18.37 -12.45 -2.95
N VAL A 138 -17.11 -12.32 -3.36
CA VAL A 138 -16.72 -12.05 -4.75
C VAL A 138 -15.59 -12.98 -5.21
N THR A 139 -15.36 -13.04 -6.52
CA THR A 139 -14.28 -13.83 -7.12
C THR A 139 -12.90 -13.24 -6.78
N ARG A 140 -11.84 -14.08 -6.86
CA ARG A 140 -10.46 -13.71 -6.48
C ARG A 140 -9.97 -12.41 -7.12
N GLY A 141 -10.16 -12.25 -8.44
CA GLY A 141 -9.73 -11.04 -9.14
C GLY A 141 -10.44 -9.79 -8.63
N ARG A 142 -11.75 -9.88 -8.39
CA ARG A 142 -12.54 -8.79 -7.82
C ARG A 142 -12.16 -8.48 -6.38
N ALA A 143 -11.90 -9.51 -5.57
CA ALA A 143 -11.48 -9.33 -4.18
C ALA A 143 -10.17 -8.54 -4.10
N ILE A 144 -9.16 -8.92 -4.89
CA ILE A 144 -7.88 -8.21 -4.95
C ILE A 144 -8.09 -6.76 -5.42
N PHE A 145 -8.85 -6.55 -6.49
CA PHE A 145 -9.10 -5.23 -7.05
C PHE A 145 -9.82 -4.30 -6.04
N LEU A 146 -10.86 -4.81 -5.38
CA LEU A 146 -11.60 -4.08 -4.36
C LEU A 146 -10.73 -3.72 -3.15
N THR A 147 -9.84 -4.63 -2.75
CA THR A 147 -8.87 -4.35 -1.68
C THR A 147 -7.91 -3.23 -2.08
N LEU A 148 -7.38 -3.27 -3.31
CA LEU A 148 -6.50 -2.21 -3.83
C LEU A 148 -7.21 -0.85 -3.90
N ILE A 149 -8.48 -0.84 -4.27
CA ILE A 149 -9.30 0.37 -4.23
C ILE A 149 -9.38 0.91 -2.79
N GLY A 150 -9.68 0.05 -1.81
CA GLY A 150 -9.72 0.45 -0.39
C GLY A 150 -8.38 0.99 0.10
N MET A 151 -7.27 0.40 -0.35
CA MET A 151 -5.92 0.85 0.00
C MET A 151 -5.56 2.23 -0.57
N SER A 152 -6.29 2.76 -1.56
CA SER A 152 -6.04 4.12 -2.05
C SER A 152 -6.25 5.20 -0.97
N LEU A 153 -6.90 4.85 0.14
CA LEU A 153 -7.10 5.70 1.32
C LEU A 153 -6.05 5.49 2.43
N MET A 154 -5.01 4.69 2.18
CA MET A 154 -4.02 4.33 3.21
C MET A 154 -3.21 5.52 3.76
N SER A 155 -3.12 6.61 3.03
CA SER A 155 -2.42 7.83 3.47
C SER A 155 -3.14 8.58 4.60
N TRP A 156 -4.35 8.17 4.98
CA TRP A 156 -5.15 8.82 6.02
C TRP A 156 -4.92 8.24 7.42
N GLY A 157 -4.15 7.18 7.56
CA GLY A 157 -3.90 6.56 8.85
C GLY A 157 -2.95 7.38 9.72
N ALA A 158 -3.31 7.58 10.99
CA ALA A 158 -2.43 8.23 11.98
C ALA A 158 -1.09 7.50 12.15
N LEU A 159 -1.06 6.20 11.87
CA LEU A 159 0.13 5.35 11.90
C LEU A 159 0.70 5.11 10.49
N SER A 160 0.22 5.84 9.48
CA SER A 160 0.72 5.72 8.11
C SER A 160 2.14 6.28 8.02
N ILE A 161 3.11 5.38 8.08
CA ILE A 161 4.53 5.74 7.88
C ILE A 161 4.75 6.39 6.52
N SER A 162 3.98 6.01 5.49
CA SER A 162 4.07 6.63 4.17
C SER A 162 3.79 8.14 4.20
N ALA A 163 2.83 8.58 5.01
CA ALA A 163 2.54 10.00 5.20
C ALA A 163 3.65 10.71 5.97
N LEU A 164 4.19 10.09 7.02
CA LEU A 164 5.31 10.64 7.80
C LEU A 164 6.57 10.76 6.96
N LEU A 165 6.90 9.71 6.19
CA LEU A 165 8.03 9.73 5.26
C LEU A 165 7.85 10.78 4.16
N GLY A 166 6.64 10.89 3.61
CA GLY A 166 6.33 11.93 2.64
C GLY A 166 6.53 13.33 3.19
N ALA A 167 6.18 13.57 4.45
CA ALA A 167 6.39 14.84 5.12
C ALA A 167 7.89 15.14 5.31
N GLU A 168 8.66 14.16 5.78
CA GLU A 168 10.10 14.28 5.98
C GLU A 168 10.83 14.52 4.65
N LEU A 169 10.53 13.74 3.61
CA LEU A 169 11.14 13.89 2.28
C LEU A 169 10.77 15.21 1.60
N ALA A 170 9.61 15.77 1.92
CA ALA A 170 9.13 17.04 1.38
C ALA A 170 9.58 18.24 2.22
N ASP A 171 10.26 18.01 3.36
CA ASP A 171 10.61 19.03 4.36
C ASP A 171 9.38 19.87 4.80
N LEU A 172 8.27 19.16 5.03
CA LEU A 172 6.99 19.75 5.41
C LEU A 172 6.57 19.28 6.81
N PRO A 173 5.99 20.15 7.63
CA PRO A 173 5.34 19.71 8.85
C PRO A 173 4.22 18.70 8.56
N PRO A 174 4.13 17.56 9.29
CA PRO A 174 3.12 16.53 9.05
C PRO A 174 1.67 17.04 8.95
N PRO A 175 1.22 18.04 9.74
CA PRO A 175 -0.12 18.61 9.59
C PRO A 175 -0.37 19.26 8.22
N VAL A 176 0.63 19.94 7.66
CA VAL A 176 0.51 20.61 6.35
C VAL A 176 0.35 19.58 5.25
N LEU A 177 1.12 18.48 5.31
CA LEU A 177 0.95 17.38 4.37
C LEU A 177 -0.41 16.70 4.55
N ALA A 178 -0.87 16.50 5.78
CA ALA A 178 -2.18 15.89 6.05
C ALA A 178 -3.32 16.71 5.44
N ASP A 179 -3.27 18.04 5.56
CA ASP A 179 -4.24 18.93 4.92
C ASP A 179 -4.20 18.81 3.38
N ALA A 180 -3.01 18.79 2.78
CA ALA A 180 -2.85 18.63 1.34
C ALA A 180 -3.40 17.26 0.85
N ILE A 181 -3.14 16.20 1.61
CA ILE A 181 -3.68 14.86 1.36
C ILE A 181 -5.21 14.87 1.45
N LEU A 182 -5.78 15.57 2.43
CA LEU A 182 -7.24 15.66 2.60
C LEU A 182 -7.90 16.30 1.38
N TYR A 183 -7.33 17.38 0.84
CA TYR A 183 -7.85 18.04 -0.35
C TYR A 183 -7.79 17.15 -1.60
N SER A 184 -6.75 16.36 -1.75
CA SER A 184 -6.57 15.50 -2.93
C SER A 184 -7.34 14.18 -2.83
N SER A 185 -7.32 13.53 -1.67
CA SER A 185 -7.90 12.19 -1.48
C SER A 185 -9.30 12.21 -0.88
N GLY A 186 -9.74 13.33 -0.27
CA GLY A 186 -11.10 13.48 0.27
C GLY A 186 -12.20 13.26 -0.78
N PRO A 187 -12.14 13.92 -1.94
CA PRO A 187 -13.08 13.65 -3.03
C PRO A 187 -13.05 12.20 -3.51
N ILE A 188 -11.84 11.59 -3.57
CA ILE A 188 -11.68 10.18 -3.94
C ILE A 188 -12.37 9.28 -2.91
N ALA A 189 -12.17 9.53 -1.62
CA ALA A 189 -12.81 8.79 -0.53
C ALA A 189 -14.33 8.85 -0.61
N ALA A 190 -14.90 10.00 -0.93
CA ALA A 190 -16.35 10.19 -1.07
C ALA A 190 -16.94 9.38 -2.23
N VAL A 191 -16.20 9.22 -3.32
CA VAL A 191 -16.66 8.53 -4.54
C VAL A 191 -16.30 7.04 -4.54
N LEU A 192 -15.31 6.63 -3.74
CA LEU A 192 -14.77 5.27 -3.70
C LEU A 192 -15.84 4.18 -3.52
N PRO A 193 -16.85 4.33 -2.63
CA PRO A 193 -17.92 3.34 -2.49
C PRO A 193 -18.69 3.10 -3.78
N LEU A 194 -18.84 4.12 -4.63
CA LEU A 194 -19.53 4.01 -5.91
C LEU A 194 -18.73 3.17 -6.91
N PHE A 195 -17.40 3.26 -6.88
CA PHE A 195 -16.53 2.45 -7.72
C PHE A 195 -16.55 0.96 -7.33
N CYS A 196 -16.95 0.63 -6.11
CA CYS A 196 -17.09 -0.75 -5.68
C CYS A 196 -18.35 -1.43 -6.24
N LEU A 197 -19.39 -0.67 -6.56
CA LEU A 197 -20.71 -1.19 -6.97
C LEU A 197 -20.69 -2.10 -8.22
N PRO A 198 -19.95 -1.78 -9.31
CA PRO A 198 -19.93 -2.62 -10.52
C PRO A 198 -19.32 -4.01 -10.30
N PHE A 199 -18.56 -4.20 -9.23
CA PHE A 199 -17.84 -5.45 -8.95
C PHE A 199 -18.61 -6.40 -8.04
N VAL A 200 -19.81 -6.02 -7.64
CA VAL A 200 -20.64 -6.82 -6.72
C VAL A 200 -21.49 -7.83 -7.51
N PRO A 201 -21.54 -9.11 -7.08
CA PRO A 201 -22.43 -10.09 -7.67
C PRO A 201 -23.89 -9.72 -7.42
N GLY A 202 -24.71 -9.77 -8.47
CA GLY A 202 -26.15 -9.50 -8.35
C GLY A 202 -26.57 -8.03 -8.34
N SER A 203 -25.67 -7.09 -8.57
CA SER A 203 -26.07 -5.76 -8.98
C SER A 203 -26.74 -5.88 -10.34
N THR A 204 -28.06 -5.75 -10.36
CA THR A 204 -28.88 -5.74 -11.59
C THR A 204 -28.65 -4.45 -12.36
N TRP A 205 -27.40 -4.18 -12.70
CA TRP A 205 -27.07 -3.29 -13.81
C TRP A 205 -26.96 -4.19 -15.06
N ARG A 206 -28.09 -4.74 -15.45
CA ARG A 206 -28.35 -5.24 -16.79
C ARG A 206 -29.12 -4.19 -17.56
#